data_1b67f12d4bd4c04c31c3aceb30182542
#
_entry.id   1b67f12d4bd4c04c31c3aceb30182542
#
_cell.length_a   1.000
_cell.length_b   1.000
_cell.length_c   1.000
_cell.angle_alpha   90.00
_cell.angle_beta   90.00
_cell.angle_gamma   90.00
#
_symmetry.space_group_name_H-M   'P 1'
#
loop_
_entity.id
_entity.type
_entity.pdbx_description
1 polymer ?
#
loop_
_entity_poly.entity_id
_entity_poly.type
_entity_poly.pdbx_seq_one_letter_code
_entity_poly.pdbx_strand_id
1 'polypeptide(L)' 'MALIYIVEDDQNIREIESFALKNSGYQVQGFECAKDFYHQLAEKTPDCILLDIMLPDEDGLEIVRKLRAIPDTKKVP' A
#
# COMPACT_ATOMS: atom_id res chain seq x y z
N MET A 1 -17.16 0.67 1.93
CA MET A 1 -16.23 1.20 0.93
C MET A 1 -14.86 0.56 1.11
N ALA A 2 -14.27 0.05 0.05
CA ALA A 2 -12.97 -0.62 0.15
C ALA A 2 -11.85 0.39 0.41
N LEU A 3 -10.91 0.00 1.24
CA LEU A 3 -9.73 0.79 1.57
C LEU A 3 -8.53 0.21 0.82
N ILE A 4 -7.84 1.08 0.07
CA ILE A 4 -6.67 0.71 -0.70
C ILE A 4 -5.46 1.51 -0.21
N TYR A 5 -4.36 0.81 0.07
CA TYR A 5 -3.09 1.45 0.37
C TYR A 5 -2.22 1.44 -0.89
N ILE A 6 -1.60 2.59 -1.18
CA ILE A 6 -0.66 2.73 -2.30
C ILE A 6 0.71 3.01 -1.71
N VAL A 7 1.69 2.17 -2.02
CA VAL A 7 3.07 2.38 -1.57
C VAL A 7 3.91 2.68 -2.81
N GLU A 8 4.22 3.95 -3.02
CA GLU A 8 4.92 4.46 -4.20
C GLU A 8 5.74 5.67 -3.82
N ASP A 9 7.03 5.67 -4.13
CA ASP A 9 7.92 6.78 -3.78
C ASP A 9 7.77 8.00 -4.70
N ASP A 10 7.35 7.81 -5.94
CA ASP A 10 7.11 8.93 -6.86
C ASP A 10 5.78 9.60 -6.54
N GLN A 11 5.86 10.87 -6.12
CA GLN A 11 4.67 11.62 -5.73
C GLN A 11 3.66 11.77 -6.87
N ASN A 12 4.13 12.01 -8.09
CA ASN A 12 3.24 12.19 -9.23
C ASN A 12 2.49 10.92 -9.58
N ILE A 13 3.18 9.80 -9.58
CA ILE A 13 2.55 8.50 -9.85
C ILE A 13 1.56 8.17 -8.74
N ARG A 14 1.94 8.39 -7.48
CA ARG A 14 1.08 8.14 -6.33
C ARG A 14 -0.20 8.98 -6.40
N GLU A 15 -0.10 10.24 -6.80
CA GLU A 15 -1.25 11.13 -6.93
C GLU A 15 -2.18 10.68 -8.06
N ILE A 16 -1.62 10.27 -9.19
CA ILE A 16 -2.40 9.79 -10.33
C ILE A 16 -3.19 8.53 -9.95
N GLU A 17 -2.53 7.59 -9.31
CA GLU A 17 -3.17 6.36 -8.87
C GLU A 17 -4.24 6.63 -7.82
N SER A 18 -3.94 7.51 -6.86
CA SER A 18 -4.90 7.88 -5.81
C SER A 18 -6.14 8.53 -6.40
N PHE A 19 -5.96 9.44 -7.34
CA PHE A 19 -7.07 10.13 -8.00
C PHE A 19 -7.97 9.15 -8.74
N ALA A 20 -7.38 8.25 -9.52
CA ALA A 20 -8.14 7.26 -10.28
C ALA A 20 -8.97 6.35 -9.39
N LEU A 21 -8.39 5.88 -8.28
CA LEU A 21 -9.07 4.99 -7.36
C LEU A 21 -10.16 5.71 -6.57
N LYS A 22 -9.91 6.94 -6.14
CA LYS A 22 -10.93 7.73 -5.44
C LYS A 22 -12.12 8.02 -6.36
N ASN A 23 -11.85 8.28 -7.63
CA ASN A 23 -12.90 8.49 -8.62
C ASN A 23 -13.77 7.24 -8.81
N SER A 24 -13.22 6.07 -8.56
CA SER A 24 -13.96 4.80 -8.66
C SER A 24 -14.69 4.45 -7.37
N GLY A 25 -14.65 5.32 -6.36
CA GLY A 25 -15.41 5.13 -5.12
C GLY A 25 -14.63 4.46 -4.00
N TYR A 26 -13.32 4.26 -4.14
CA TYR A 26 -12.50 3.66 -3.09
C TYR A 26 -11.96 4.71 -2.12
N GLN A 27 -11.71 4.29 -0.88
CA GLN A 27 -10.89 5.06 0.04
C GLN A 27 -9.44 4.72 -0.23
N VAL A 28 -8.57 5.74 -0.30
CA VAL A 28 -7.17 5.54 -0.67
C VAL A 28 -6.27 6.25 0.32
N GLN A 29 -5.19 5.57 0.71
CA GLN A 29 -4.15 6.17 1.52
C GLN A 29 -2.80 5.87 0.89
N GLY A 30 -1.99 6.91 0.67
CA GLY A 30 -0.71 6.78 -0.02
C GLY A 30 0.47 6.89 0.93
N PHE A 31 1.54 6.16 0.63
CA PHE A 31 2.78 6.14 1.41
C PHE A 31 3.96 6.23 0.45
N GLU A 32 4.96 7.01 0.83
CA GLU A 32 6.15 7.17 -0.01
C GLU A 32 7.25 6.16 0.29
N CYS A 33 7.14 5.44 1.41
CA CYS A 33 8.13 4.44 1.81
C CYS A 33 7.48 3.32 2.62
N ALA A 34 8.22 2.22 2.77
CA ALA A 34 7.73 1.06 3.50
C ALA A 34 7.51 1.35 4.99
N LYS A 35 8.36 2.17 5.58
CA LYS A 35 8.26 2.51 7.00
C LYS A 35 6.90 3.11 7.36
N ASP A 36 6.47 4.11 6.60
CA ASP A 36 5.19 4.76 6.84
C ASP A 36 4.02 3.82 6.58
N PHE A 37 4.15 3.00 5.56
CA PHE A 37 3.16 1.97 5.24
C PHE A 37 2.98 0.99 6.40
N TYR A 38 4.09 0.49 6.98
CA TYR A 38 4.00 -0.44 8.11
C TYR A 38 3.36 0.20 9.35
N HIS A 39 3.64 1.47 9.60
CA HIS A 39 3.02 2.20 10.71
C HIS A 39 1.51 2.19 10.61
N GLN A 40 0.99 2.52 9.43
CA GLN A 40 -0.45 2.56 9.21
C GLN A 40 -1.06 1.16 9.18
N LEU A 41 -0.34 0.19 8.63
CA LEU A 41 -0.79 -1.20 8.57
C LEU A 41 -1.02 -1.77 9.96
N ALA A 42 -0.20 -1.38 10.94
CA ALA A 42 -0.36 -1.83 12.32
C ALA A 42 -1.65 -1.31 12.96
N GLU A 43 -2.16 -0.17 12.46
CA GLU A 43 -3.39 0.42 12.99
C GLU A 43 -4.63 -0.08 12.25
N LYS A 44 -4.52 -0.29 10.95
CA LYS A 44 -5.68 -0.69 10.14
C LYS A 44 -5.24 -1.50 8.92
N THR A 45 -5.86 -2.65 8.73
CA THR A 45 -5.59 -3.51 7.57
C THR A 45 -6.44 -3.06 6.37
N PRO A 46 -5.85 -2.83 5.20
CA PRO A 46 -6.60 -2.43 4.01
C PRO A 46 -7.22 -3.64 3.31
N ASP A 47 -8.10 -3.38 2.35
CA ASP A 47 -8.67 -4.42 1.51
C ASP A 47 -7.74 -4.80 0.36
N CYS A 48 -6.90 -3.87 -0.07
CA CYS A 48 -5.97 -4.07 -1.18
C CYS A 48 -4.74 -3.19 -1.01
N ILE A 49 -3.60 -3.65 -1.53
CA ILE A 49 -2.35 -2.90 -1.49
C ILE A 49 -1.76 -2.86 -2.90
N LEU A 50 -1.52 -1.64 -3.41
CA LEU A 50 -0.75 -1.42 -4.62
C LEU A 50 0.68 -1.10 -4.19
N LEU A 51 1.62 -1.94 -4.60
CA LEU A 51 2.97 -1.89 -4.07
C LEU A 51 3.99 -1.71 -5.20
N ASP A 52 4.81 -0.66 -5.07
CA ASP A 52 5.97 -0.48 -5.93
C ASP A 52 7.07 -1.46 -5.51
N ILE A 53 7.67 -2.12 -6.50
CA ILE A 53 8.73 -3.10 -6.24
C ILE A 53 10.01 -2.41 -5.76
N MET A 54 10.29 -1.21 -6.28
CA MET A 54 11.55 -0.50 -6.02
C MET A 54 11.35 0.70 -5.10
N LEU A 55 11.16 0.43 -3.80
CA LEU A 55 11.05 1.48 -2.80
C LEU A 55 12.44 1.87 -2.28
N PRO A 56 12.59 3.12 -1.79
CA PRO A 56 13.91 3.59 -1.31
C PRO A 56 14.41 2.87 -0.06
N ASP A 57 13.51 2.36 0.79
CA ASP A 57 13.89 1.76 2.07
C ASP A 57 13.71 0.25 2.15
N GLU A 58 12.95 -0.34 1.23
CA GLU A 58 12.75 -1.79 1.22
C GLU A 58 12.31 -2.29 -0.15
N ASP A 59 12.76 -3.49 -0.53
CA ASP A 59 12.34 -4.15 -1.77
C ASP A 59 10.88 -4.59 -1.65
N GLY A 60 10.07 -4.28 -2.66
CA GLY A 60 8.65 -4.65 -2.68
C GLY A 60 8.42 -6.14 -2.55
N LEU A 61 9.30 -6.97 -3.08
CA LEU A 61 9.17 -8.43 -2.96
C LEU A 61 9.35 -8.88 -1.51
N GLU A 62 10.23 -8.24 -0.76
CA GLU A 62 10.40 -8.51 0.66
C GLU A 62 9.16 -8.10 1.45
N ILE A 63 8.54 -6.98 1.08
CA ILE A 63 7.30 -6.53 1.69
C ILE A 63 6.20 -7.57 1.50
N VAL A 64 6.05 -8.07 0.27
CA VAL A 64 5.05 -9.10 -0.04
C VAL A 64 5.29 -10.34 0.83
N ARG A 65 6.54 -10.76 0.96
CA ARG A 65 6.90 -11.92 1.78
C ARG A 65 6.49 -11.71 3.24
N LYS A 66 6.77 -10.53 3.79
CA LYS A 66 6.39 -10.20 5.16
C LYS A 66 4.88 -10.17 5.34
N LEU A 67 4.16 -9.62 4.39
CA LEU A 67 2.70 -9.55 4.45
C LEU A 67 2.08 -10.94 4.43
N ARG A 68 2.63 -11.86 3.65
CA ARG A 68 2.12 -13.23 3.57
C ARG A 68 2.38 -14.02 4.86
N ALA A 69 3.35 -13.59 5.67
CA ALA A 69 3.66 -14.23 6.95
C ALA A 69 2.76 -13.74 8.08
N ILE A 70 2.07 -12.61 7.91
CA ILE A 70 1.18 -12.03 8.93
C ILE A 70 -0.25 -12.50 8.67
N PRO A 71 -0.92 -13.16 9.63
CA PRO A 71 -2.28 -13.71 9.38
C PRO A 71 -3.28 -12.66 8.91
N ASP A 72 -3.25 -11.45 9.48
CA ASP A 72 -4.22 -10.40 9.14
C ASP A 72 -4.06 -9.88 7.72
N THR A 73 -2.85 -9.97 7.13
CA THR A 73 -2.57 -9.43 5.80
C THR A 73 -2.34 -10.53 4.77
N LYS A 74 -2.32 -11.77 5.17
CA LYS A 74 -2.00 -12.91 4.29
C LYS A 74 -2.89 -12.98 3.05
N LYS A 75 -4.15 -12.57 3.17
CA LYS A 75 -5.13 -12.65 2.10
C LYS A 75 -5.34 -11.34 1.35
N VAL A 76 -4.63 -10.27 1.71
CA VAL A 76 -4.74 -8.99 1.01
C VAL A 76 -4.06 -9.11 -0.34
N PRO A 77 -4.78 -8.82 -1.46
CA PRO A 77 -4.20 -8.92 -2.80
C PRO A 77 -3.21 -7.81 -3.12
#